data_eccef82e2994cfeadfc0f5d689dd173c
#
_entry.id   eccef82e2994cfeadfc0f5d689dd173c
#
_cell.length_a   1.000
_cell.length_b   1.000
_cell.length_c   1.000
_cell.angle_alpha   90.00
_cell.angle_beta   90.00
_cell.angle_gamma   90.00
#
_symmetry.space_group_name_H-M   'P 1'
#
loop_
_entity.id
_entity.type
_entity.pdbx_description
1 polymer ?
#
loop_
_entity_poly.entity_id
_entity_poly.type
_entity_poly.pdbx_seq_one_letter_code
_entity_poly.pdbx_strand_id
1 'polypeptide(L)'
;PLKKKTRWEERREVSQKAKRKAMKAKGVYRAPPANETKGDYKGLCILIQFPDEEGTIPKEEVEEFCNKKGYKGYGNNGSVYDYFYDVSGGKLRYTTIVTAYYTAKKSKGYYTDPGITYGDRAIELIEEALADLKSGGFDFSTLSTDDEGYIYALNAFYAGSCDNEWGQGLWPHSYGLESPFEVGDGRKLRDYQITNMGDELSLATYCHENGHMVCSFPDLYDYAEDHKQSCGVGHFCLMCFGGEDQKNPTQVCAYLKYAAGWADKVTSLTEGTHTIKADKNDFFLYPKNPAEYFIIENRFQEKRDSTLPGSGLAIFHVDETGSNENQGMTEESHYECALEQADGRFHLE
;
A
#
# COMPACT_ATOMS: atom_id res chain seq x y z
N PRO A 1 19.92 13.56 -6.59
CA PRO A 1 20.25 12.80 -5.37
C PRO A 1 19.55 11.45 -5.47
N LEU A 2 20.28 10.36 -5.16
CA LEU A 2 19.68 9.03 -5.09
C LEU A 2 18.60 9.09 -4.00
N LYS A 3 17.34 8.85 -4.39
CA LYS A 3 16.20 8.74 -3.47
C LYS A 3 16.55 7.68 -2.42
N LYS A 4 16.60 8.03 -1.14
CA LYS A 4 16.81 7.03 -0.08
C LYS A 4 15.62 6.08 -0.10
N LYS A 5 15.88 4.78 -0.06
CA LYS A 5 14.84 3.77 0.03
C LYS A 5 14.08 3.90 1.34
N THR A 6 12.79 3.74 1.27
CA THR A 6 11.93 3.57 2.45
C THR A 6 12.22 2.24 3.14
N ARG A 7 11.79 2.07 4.37
CA ARG A 7 11.97 0.80 5.10
C ARG A 7 11.18 -0.34 4.48
N TRP A 8 9.98 -0.06 3.96
CA TRP A 8 9.20 -1.09 3.30
C TRP A 8 9.87 -1.59 2.00
N GLU A 9 10.52 -0.72 1.22
CA GLU A 9 11.31 -1.12 0.05
C GLU A 9 12.51 -2.01 0.45
N GLU A 10 13.20 -1.67 1.55
CA GLU A 10 14.28 -2.50 2.09
C GLU A 10 13.78 -3.91 2.51
N ARG A 11 12.66 -3.98 3.25
CA ARG A 11 12.04 -5.26 3.63
C ARG A 11 11.68 -6.09 2.41
N ARG A 12 11.09 -5.45 1.40
CA ARG A 12 10.73 -6.10 0.15
C ARG A 12 11.94 -6.69 -0.57
N GLU A 13 13.03 -5.95 -0.70
CA GLU A 13 14.27 -6.45 -1.32
C GLU A 13 14.88 -7.65 -0.57
N VAL A 14 14.90 -7.59 0.76
CA VAL A 14 15.37 -8.71 1.60
C VAL A 14 14.50 -9.95 1.34
N SER A 15 13.19 -9.78 1.32
CA SER A 15 12.23 -10.85 1.02
C SER A 15 12.45 -11.45 -0.36
N GLN A 16 12.55 -10.62 -1.40
CA GLN A 16 12.82 -11.08 -2.77
C GLN A 16 14.16 -11.81 -2.90
N LYS A 17 15.22 -11.30 -2.27
CA LYS A 17 16.54 -11.97 -2.27
C LYS A 17 16.48 -13.33 -1.59
N ALA A 18 15.78 -13.45 -0.45
CA ALA A 18 15.59 -14.72 0.26
C ALA A 18 14.81 -15.72 -0.59
N LYS A 19 13.73 -15.27 -1.23
CA LYS A 19 12.90 -16.06 -2.14
C LYS A 19 13.71 -16.59 -3.33
N ARG A 20 14.44 -15.72 -4.04
CA ARG A 20 15.33 -16.11 -5.16
C ARG A 20 16.39 -17.11 -4.74
N LYS A 21 16.99 -16.95 -3.55
CA LYS A 21 17.96 -17.92 -2.99
C LYS A 21 17.32 -19.26 -2.71
N ALA A 22 16.13 -19.31 -2.13
CA ALA A 22 15.39 -20.54 -1.86
C ALA A 22 15.01 -21.26 -3.15
N MET A 23 14.57 -20.53 -4.17
CA MET A 23 14.24 -21.08 -5.50
C MET A 23 15.45 -21.74 -6.16
N LYS A 24 16.61 -21.07 -6.18
CA LYS A 24 17.87 -21.60 -6.73
C LYS A 24 18.35 -22.86 -5.97
N ALA A 25 18.23 -22.88 -4.63
CA ALA A 25 18.75 -23.97 -3.81
C ALA A 25 17.91 -25.25 -3.92
N LYS A 26 16.59 -25.13 -4.16
CA LYS A 26 15.66 -26.25 -4.12
C LYS A 26 15.23 -26.76 -5.50
N GLY A 27 15.60 -26.08 -6.59
CA GLY A 27 15.08 -26.36 -7.94
C GLY A 27 13.55 -26.27 -8.03
N VAL A 28 12.93 -25.49 -7.13
CA VAL A 28 11.47 -25.44 -6.96
C VAL A 28 10.95 -24.23 -7.69
N TYR A 29 9.93 -24.40 -8.49
CA TYR A 29 9.18 -23.32 -9.15
C TYR A 29 8.33 -22.49 -8.18
N ARG A 30 8.40 -22.74 -6.87
CA ARG A 30 7.65 -22.05 -5.82
C ARG A 30 8.54 -21.84 -4.60
N ALA A 31 8.85 -20.60 -4.31
CA ALA A 31 9.17 -20.25 -2.93
C ALA A 31 7.87 -19.77 -2.24
N PRO A 32 7.57 -20.23 -1.03
CA PRO A 32 6.54 -19.58 -0.21
C PRO A 32 6.90 -18.10 -0.03
N PRO A 33 5.91 -17.22 0.26
CA PRO A 33 6.18 -15.84 0.61
C PRO A 33 7.26 -15.79 1.69
N ALA A 34 8.28 -14.96 1.49
CA ALA A 34 9.38 -14.86 2.45
C ALA A 34 8.96 -14.05 3.69
N ASN A 35 8.00 -13.14 3.54
CA ASN A 35 7.38 -12.37 4.62
C ASN A 35 5.87 -12.43 4.46
N GLU A 36 5.22 -13.17 5.35
CA GLU A 36 3.76 -13.20 5.41
C GLU A 36 3.25 -12.05 6.27
N THR A 37 2.32 -11.27 5.73
CA THR A 37 1.65 -10.20 6.48
C THR A 37 0.32 -10.73 7.02
N LYS A 38 0.37 -11.39 8.16
CA LYS A 38 -0.78 -12.05 8.80
C LYS A 38 -0.83 -11.73 10.28
N GLY A 39 -2.02 -11.78 10.87
CA GLY A 39 -2.23 -11.55 12.30
C GLY A 39 -2.66 -10.11 12.59
N ASP A 40 -2.34 -9.67 13.78
CA ASP A 40 -2.73 -8.36 14.29
C ASP A 40 -1.60 -7.35 14.08
N TYR A 41 -1.89 -6.30 13.32
CA TYR A 41 -1.00 -5.17 13.12
C TYR A 41 -1.62 -3.90 13.67
N LYS A 42 -0.81 -3.05 14.26
CA LYS A 42 -1.24 -1.79 14.84
C LYS A 42 -0.31 -0.66 14.39
N GLY A 43 -0.87 0.28 13.63
CA GLY A 43 -0.20 1.50 13.18
C GLY A 43 -0.54 2.71 14.02
N LEU A 44 0.06 3.84 13.67
CA LEU A 44 -0.18 5.16 14.26
C LEU A 44 -0.79 6.08 13.19
N CYS A 45 -1.75 6.90 13.59
CA CYS A 45 -2.26 8.01 12.79
C CYS A 45 -2.22 9.29 13.62
N ILE A 46 -1.42 10.25 13.18
CA ILE A 46 -1.30 11.57 13.80
C ILE A 46 -2.26 12.52 13.08
N LEU A 47 -3.09 13.21 13.85
CA LEU A 47 -3.90 14.32 13.35
C LEU A 47 -3.14 15.62 13.53
N ILE A 48 -3.02 16.40 12.47
CA ILE A 48 -2.27 17.65 12.45
C ILE A 48 -3.19 18.79 12.05
N GLN A 49 -3.14 19.87 12.79
CA GLN A 49 -3.78 21.14 12.44
C GLN A 49 -2.75 22.27 12.50
N PHE A 50 -3.10 23.40 11.95
CA PHE A 50 -2.23 24.56 11.89
C PHE A 50 -2.79 25.70 12.74
N PRO A 51 -1.94 26.67 13.18
CA PRO A 51 -2.43 27.83 13.91
C PRO A 51 -3.47 28.67 13.15
N ASP A 52 -3.45 28.60 11.83
CA ASP A 52 -4.34 29.30 10.89
C ASP A 52 -5.38 28.38 10.21
N GLU A 53 -5.37 27.07 10.47
CA GLU A 53 -6.36 26.13 9.93
C GLU A 53 -6.56 24.94 10.88
N GLU A 54 -7.70 24.94 11.58
CA GLU A 54 -8.07 23.88 12.52
C GLU A 54 -8.63 22.65 11.81
N GLY A 55 -8.46 21.48 12.44
CA GLY A 55 -9.08 20.25 11.96
C GLY A 55 -10.58 20.25 12.18
N THR A 56 -11.35 19.92 11.14
CA THR A 56 -12.82 19.92 11.16
C THR A 56 -13.43 18.57 11.49
N ILE A 57 -12.72 17.47 11.20
CA ILE A 57 -13.21 16.11 11.44
C ILE A 57 -12.80 15.68 12.86
N PRO A 58 -13.74 15.29 13.74
CA PRO A 58 -13.41 14.83 15.08
C PRO A 58 -12.49 13.61 15.07
N LYS A 59 -11.60 13.52 16.06
CA LYS A 59 -10.69 12.38 16.25
C LYS A 59 -11.45 11.04 16.26
N GLU A 60 -12.57 11.00 16.95
CA GLU A 60 -13.43 9.81 17.09
C GLU A 60 -13.94 9.33 15.73
N GLU A 61 -14.24 10.25 14.82
CA GLU A 61 -14.66 9.92 13.45
C GLU A 61 -13.50 9.30 12.66
N VAL A 62 -12.27 9.83 12.82
CA VAL A 62 -11.07 9.23 12.20
C VAL A 62 -10.76 7.86 12.82
N GLU A 63 -10.97 7.67 14.13
CA GLU A 63 -10.84 6.36 14.77
C GLU A 63 -11.85 5.35 14.22
N GLU A 64 -13.09 5.77 13.99
CA GLU A 64 -14.12 4.91 13.36
C GLU A 64 -13.76 4.58 11.91
N PHE A 65 -13.31 5.57 11.14
CA PHE A 65 -12.81 5.37 9.76
C PHE A 65 -11.66 4.34 9.70
N CYS A 66 -10.73 4.40 10.64
CA CYS A 66 -9.63 3.45 10.69
C CYS A 66 -10.05 2.04 11.13
N ASN A 67 -10.96 1.92 12.13
CA ASN A 67 -11.06 0.68 12.90
C ASN A 67 -12.46 0.05 12.97
N LYS A 68 -13.53 0.84 12.73
CA LYS A 68 -14.90 0.37 12.99
C LYS A 68 -15.39 -0.58 11.91
N LYS A 69 -15.76 -1.79 12.30
CA LYS A 69 -16.37 -2.75 11.40
C LYS A 69 -17.68 -2.22 10.81
N GLY A 70 -17.81 -2.31 9.49
CA GLY A 70 -18.98 -1.85 8.76
C GLY A 70 -19.15 -0.33 8.73
N TYR A 71 -18.05 0.43 8.85
CA TYR A 71 -18.07 1.88 8.73
C TYR A 71 -18.67 2.36 7.40
N LYS A 72 -19.46 3.44 7.43
CA LYS A 72 -20.15 4.00 6.25
C LYS A 72 -20.07 5.53 6.19
N GLY A 73 -19.30 6.15 7.09
CA GLY A 73 -19.11 7.60 7.05
C GLY A 73 -18.55 8.06 5.71
N TYR A 74 -19.00 9.21 5.26
CA TYR A 74 -18.61 9.82 3.96
C TYR A 74 -18.83 8.92 2.73
N GLY A 75 -19.72 7.92 2.82
CA GLY A 75 -19.98 6.98 1.74
C GLY A 75 -18.96 5.84 1.57
N ASN A 76 -18.00 5.71 2.49
CA ASN A 76 -17.00 4.65 2.44
C ASN A 76 -17.60 3.24 2.54
N ASN A 77 -17.08 2.31 1.79
CA ASN A 77 -17.44 0.89 1.86
C ASN A 77 -16.59 0.16 2.91
N GLY A 78 -16.89 0.39 4.18
CA GLY A 78 -16.15 -0.13 5.32
C GLY A 78 -15.07 0.83 5.81
N SER A 79 -14.36 0.43 6.85
CA SER A 79 -13.17 1.10 7.39
C SER A 79 -11.88 0.61 6.73
N VAL A 80 -10.75 1.22 7.11
CA VAL A 80 -9.42 0.70 6.74
C VAL A 80 -9.23 -0.74 7.25
N TYR A 81 -9.69 -1.02 8.49
CA TYR A 81 -9.72 -2.38 9.03
C TYR A 81 -10.52 -3.34 8.14
N ASP A 82 -11.74 -2.94 7.73
CA ASP A 82 -12.59 -3.76 6.87
C ASP A 82 -11.92 -4.03 5.51
N TYR A 83 -11.26 -3.03 4.94
CA TYR A 83 -10.56 -3.21 3.67
C TYR A 83 -9.52 -4.33 3.77
N PHE A 84 -8.56 -4.21 4.70
CA PHE A 84 -7.50 -5.22 4.84
C PHE A 84 -8.03 -6.58 5.30
N TYR A 85 -9.05 -6.59 6.14
CA TYR A 85 -9.71 -7.83 6.55
C TYR A 85 -10.36 -8.56 5.36
N ASP A 86 -11.11 -7.83 4.52
CA ASP A 86 -11.78 -8.39 3.34
C ASP A 86 -10.77 -8.94 2.32
N VAL A 87 -9.81 -8.10 1.90
CA VAL A 87 -8.88 -8.48 0.82
C VAL A 87 -7.92 -9.60 1.25
N SER A 88 -7.61 -9.72 2.53
CA SER A 88 -6.79 -10.80 3.06
C SER A 88 -7.55 -12.09 3.37
N GLY A 89 -8.88 -12.10 3.24
CA GLY A 89 -9.72 -13.21 3.70
C GLY A 89 -9.64 -13.40 5.22
N GLY A 90 -9.58 -12.29 5.98
CA GLY A 90 -9.50 -12.24 7.44
C GLY A 90 -8.13 -12.56 8.03
N LYS A 91 -7.09 -12.70 7.20
CA LYS A 91 -5.76 -13.06 7.68
C LYS A 91 -4.97 -11.88 8.22
N LEU A 92 -5.22 -10.65 7.73
CA LEU A 92 -4.66 -9.42 8.26
C LEU A 92 -5.74 -8.65 9.03
N ARG A 93 -5.46 -8.32 10.28
CA ARG A 93 -6.28 -7.48 11.14
C ARG A 93 -5.48 -6.23 11.49
N TYR A 94 -5.57 -5.24 10.62
CA TYR A 94 -4.85 -3.98 10.75
C TYR A 94 -5.72 -2.95 11.48
N THR A 95 -5.22 -2.44 12.58
CA THR A 95 -5.83 -1.37 13.38
C THR A 95 -4.89 -0.18 13.52
N THR A 96 -5.43 0.99 13.84
CA THR A 96 -4.65 2.22 13.94
C THR A 96 -5.00 2.97 15.22
N ILE A 97 -3.99 3.40 15.98
CA ILE A 97 -4.17 4.34 17.09
C ILE A 97 -4.20 5.74 16.47
N VAL A 98 -5.26 6.50 16.71
CA VAL A 98 -5.42 7.88 16.26
C VAL A 98 -5.13 8.83 17.42
N THR A 99 -4.26 9.82 17.21
CA THR A 99 -3.92 10.80 18.26
C THR A 99 -4.95 11.93 18.34
N ALA A 100 -4.89 12.73 19.39
CA ALA A 100 -5.49 14.07 19.37
C ALA A 100 -4.78 14.94 18.30
N TYR A 101 -5.42 16.04 17.93
CA TYR A 101 -4.80 16.99 17.02
C TYR A 101 -3.54 17.60 17.63
N TYR A 102 -2.44 17.47 16.92
CA TYR A 102 -1.23 18.25 17.13
C TYR A 102 -1.36 19.59 16.40
N THR A 103 -1.12 20.70 17.07
CA THR A 103 -1.07 22.01 16.41
C THR A 103 0.38 22.29 15.97
N ALA A 104 0.58 22.38 14.67
CA ALA A 104 1.89 22.65 14.07
C ALA A 104 2.47 23.99 14.56
N LYS A 105 3.80 24.12 14.61
CA LYS A 105 4.50 25.33 15.10
C LYS A 105 4.37 26.53 14.17
N LYS A 106 4.11 26.28 12.88
CA LYS A 106 4.01 27.30 11.84
C LYS A 106 2.64 27.23 11.16
N SER A 107 2.30 28.29 10.42
CA SER A 107 1.12 28.33 9.57
C SER A 107 1.17 27.27 8.47
N LYS A 108 0.02 26.87 7.94
CA LYS A 108 -0.08 25.91 6.83
C LYS A 108 0.78 26.36 5.63
N GLY A 109 0.72 27.66 5.27
CA GLY A 109 1.49 28.19 4.16
C GLY A 109 3.00 28.03 4.28
N TYR A 110 3.55 27.86 5.49
CA TYR A 110 4.97 27.53 5.68
C TYR A 110 5.30 26.11 5.22
N TYR A 111 4.42 25.15 5.51
CA TYR A 111 4.66 23.73 5.14
C TYR A 111 4.28 23.45 3.69
N THR A 112 3.37 24.24 3.12
CA THR A 112 2.93 24.10 1.72
C THR A 112 3.74 24.96 0.74
N ASP A 113 4.84 25.59 1.16
CA ASP A 113 5.68 26.43 0.28
C ASP A 113 6.23 25.62 -0.90
N PRO A 114 5.80 25.89 -2.15
CA PRO A 114 6.22 25.15 -3.33
C PRO A 114 7.68 25.41 -3.72
N GLY A 115 8.33 26.43 -3.14
CA GLY A 115 9.73 26.77 -3.36
C GLY A 115 10.71 25.89 -2.58
N ILE A 116 10.23 25.03 -1.69
CA ILE A 116 11.04 24.12 -0.87
C ILE A 116 11.07 22.72 -1.51
N THR A 117 12.20 22.04 -1.38
CA THR A 117 12.36 20.66 -1.88
C THR A 117 11.22 19.76 -1.38
N TYR A 118 10.63 19.01 -2.30
CA TYR A 118 9.53 18.10 -1.99
C TYR A 118 9.92 17.10 -0.90
N GLY A 119 9.07 17.00 0.10
CA GLY A 119 9.26 16.13 1.26
C GLY A 119 9.91 16.82 2.46
N ASP A 120 10.78 17.85 2.28
CA ASP A 120 11.51 18.47 3.41
C ASP A 120 10.56 19.03 4.47
N ARG A 121 9.51 19.75 4.05
CA ARG A 121 8.52 20.34 4.97
C ARG A 121 7.59 19.30 5.57
N ALA A 122 7.28 18.24 4.85
CA ALA A 122 6.51 17.12 5.38
C ALA A 122 7.31 16.38 6.47
N ILE A 123 8.60 16.14 6.24
CA ILE A 123 9.49 15.53 7.23
C ILE A 123 9.57 16.40 8.49
N GLU A 124 9.80 17.72 8.33
CA GLU A 124 9.83 18.65 9.46
C GLU A 124 8.53 18.59 10.29
N LEU A 125 7.38 18.62 9.63
CA LEU A 125 6.06 18.54 10.27
C LEU A 125 5.83 17.21 11.01
N ILE A 126 6.21 16.11 10.39
CA ILE A 126 6.10 14.77 11.00
C ILE A 126 7.02 14.64 12.21
N GLU A 127 8.28 15.09 12.10
CA GLU A 127 9.25 14.99 13.18
C GLU A 127 8.87 15.85 14.39
N GLU A 128 8.32 17.06 14.17
CA GLU A 128 7.85 17.89 15.28
C GLU A 128 6.62 17.29 15.97
N ALA A 129 5.69 16.69 15.23
CA ALA A 129 4.53 16.00 15.80
C ALA A 129 4.94 14.75 16.59
N LEU A 130 5.89 13.97 16.07
CA LEU A 130 6.46 12.82 16.80
C LEU A 130 7.20 13.22 18.08
N ALA A 131 7.93 14.34 18.03
CA ALA A 131 8.61 14.88 19.21
C ALA A 131 7.62 15.31 20.30
N ASP A 132 6.50 15.93 19.91
CA ASP A 132 5.41 16.29 20.82
C ASP A 132 4.78 15.05 21.46
N LEU A 133 4.41 14.05 20.67
CA LEU A 133 3.88 12.79 21.18
C LEU A 133 4.83 12.10 22.15
N LYS A 134 6.12 12.04 21.82
CA LYS A 134 7.14 11.44 22.67
C LYS A 134 7.28 12.21 23.98
N SER A 135 7.32 13.53 23.94
CA SER A 135 7.41 14.38 25.14
C SER A 135 6.14 14.31 26.00
N GLY A 136 4.99 14.10 25.38
CA GLY A 136 3.69 13.89 26.02
C GLY A 136 3.51 12.49 26.63
N GLY A 137 4.50 11.59 26.48
CA GLY A 137 4.47 10.26 27.08
C GLY A 137 3.60 9.25 26.32
N PHE A 138 3.41 9.43 25.00
CA PHE A 138 2.70 8.44 24.20
C PHE A 138 3.39 7.07 24.25
N ASP A 139 2.62 6.03 24.48
CA ASP A 139 3.12 4.64 24.56
C ASP A 139 3.30 4.00 23.18
N PHE A 140 4.47 4.16 22.59
CA PHE A 140 4.83 3.54 21.31
C PHE A 140 5.00 2.02 21.39
N SER A 141 5.08 1.42 22.60
CA SER A 141 5.27 -0.02 22.77
C SER A 141 4.10 -0.85 22.25
N THR A 142 2.94 -0.24 22.13
CA THR A 142 1.71 -0.87 21.64
C THR A 142 1.65 -1.03 20.12
N LEU A 143 2.52 -0.35 19.37
CA LEU A 143 2.57 -0.39 17.92
C LEU A 143 3.34 -1.61 17.40
N SER A 144 2.94 -2.13 16.24
CA SER A 144 3.61 -3.27 15.63
C SER A 144 4.92 -2.86 14.95
N THR A 145 5.96 -3.67 15.13
CA THR A 145 7.28 -3.45 14.55
C THR A 145 7.75 -4.64 13.74
N ASP A 146 8.69 -4.38 12.83
CA ASP A 146 9.49 -5.43 12.23
C ASP A 146 10.57 -5.95 13.19
N ASP A 147 11.35 -6.94 12.75
CA ASP A 147 12.39 -7.60 13.56
C ASP A 147 13.56 -6.67 13.96
N GLU A 148 13.69 -5.51 13.29
CA GLU A 148 14.70 -4.49 13.59
C GLU A 148 14.14 -3.32 14.42
N GLY A 149 12.88 -3.42 14.89
CA GLY A 149 12.23 -2.44 15.74
C GLY A 149 11.61 -1.25 14.98
N TYR A 150 11.55 -1.30 13.64
CA TYR A 150 10.84 -0.26 12.89
C TYR A 150 9.33 -0.46 12.96
N ILE A 151 8.62 0.57 13.43
CA ILE A 151 7.16 0.62 13.42
C ILE A 151 6.69 0.61 11.96
N TYR A 152 5.76 -0.29 11.62
CA TYR A 152 5.34 -0.53 10.24
C TYR A 152 4.68 0.67 9.59
N ALA A 153 3.78 1.34 10.28
CA ALA A 153 2.93 2.35 9.68
C ALA A 153 2.79 3.61 10.54
N LEU A 154 3.19 4.73 9.97
CA LEU A 154 2.92 6.08 10.44
C LEU A 154 2.07 6.81 9.40
N ASN A 155 0.86 7.14 9.77
CA ASN A 155 -0.06 7.92 8.97
C ASN A 155 -0.17 9.32 9.55
N ALA A 156 -0.27 10.33 8.71
CA ALA A 156 -0.58 11.69 9.11
C ALA A 156 -1.72 12.25 8.27
N PHE A 157 -2.76 12.73 8.94
CA PHE A 157 -3.77 13.57 8.32
C PHE A 157 -3.54 15.02 8.74
N TYR A 158 -3.45 15.93 7.77
CA TYR A 158 -3.40 17.34 8.06
C TYR A 158 -4.70 18.05 7.69
N ALA A 159 -5.04 19.10 8.46
CA ALA A 159 -6.27 19.86 8.32
C ALA A 159 -6.36 20.60 6.98
N GLY A 160 -7.58 20.73 6.48
CA GLY A 160 -7.91 21.48 5.27
C GLY A 160 -7.63 20.73 3.96
N SER A 161 -7.69 21.49 2.86
CA SER A 161 -7.47 20.97 1.51
C SER A 161 -5.99 20.80 1.18
N CYS A 162 -5.71 20.07 0.10
CA CYS A 162 -4.38 20.05 -0.51
C CYS A 162 -4.20 21.32 -1.36
N ASP A 163 -3.28 22.19 -0.96
CA ASP A 163 -2.99 23.45 -1.63
C ASP A 163 -1.84 23.35 -2.64
N ASN A 164 -1.23 22.17 -2.75
CA ASN A 164 -0.07 21.91 -3.60
C ASN A 164 -0.43 21.10 -4.85
N GLU A 165 0.36 21.27 -5.90
CA GLU A 165 0.40 20.38 -7.06
C GLU A 165 1.34 19.21 -6.79
N TRP A 166 1.28 18.19 -7.67
CA TRP A 166 2.14 17.01 -7.57
C TRP A 166 3.62 17.38 -7.41
N GLY A 167 4.27 16.75 -6.44
CA GLY A 167 5.69 16.97 -6.17
C GLY A 167 6.02 18.27 -5.43
N GLN A 168 5.05 18.92 -4.79
CA GLN A 168 5.23 20.14 -4.01
C GLN A 168 4.71 20.00 -2.59
N GLY A 169 5.36 20.69 -1.65
CA GLY A 169 4.92 20.91 -0.27
C GLY A 169 4.34 19.67 0.42
N LEU A 170 3.06 19.75 0.78
CA LEU A 170 2.32 18.68 1.44
C LEU A 170 1.39 17.88 0.49
N TRP A 171 1.67 17.87 -0.83
CA TRP A 171 0.95 16.94 -1.72
C TRP A 171 0.92 15.54 -1.10
N PRO A 172 -0.25 14.85 -1.08
CA PRO A 172 -0.36 13.50 -0.52
C PRO A 172 0.71 12.55 -1.04
N HIS A 173 1.45 11.91 -0.14
CA HIS A 173 2.53 11.01 -0.50
C HIS A 173 2.94 10.09 0.64
N SER A 174 3.64 9.02 0.26
CA SER A 174 4.41 8.17 1.16
C SER A 174 5.91 8.41 0.95
N TYR A 175 6.67 8.49 2.05
CA TYR A 175 8.11 8.71 2.01
C TYR A 175 8.80 8.21 3.30
N GLY A 176 10.11 8.42 3.42
CA GLY A 176 10.90 8.08 4.59
C GLY A 176 11.55 9.30 5.24
N LEU A 177 11.60 9.32 6.56
CA LEU A 177 12.39 10.29 7.32
C LEU A 177 13.87 10.20 6.93
N GLU A 178 14.58 11.31 7.01
CA GLU A 178 16.03 11.40 6.73
C GLU A 178 16.84 10.38 7.55
N SER A 179 16.50 10.27 8.81
CA SER A 179 17.05 9.29 9.78
C SER A 179 15.91 8.69 10.59
N PRO A 180 16.06 7.44 11.07
CA PRO A 180 15.04 6.85 11.93
C PRO A 180 14.78 7.71 13.16
N PHE A 181 13.51 7.98 13.45
CA PHE A 181 13.11 8.69 14.66
C PHE A 181 12.97 7.70 15.82
N GLU A 182 13.88 7.76 16.79
CA GLU A 182 13.93 6.88 17.95
C GLU A 182 12.84 7.24 18.96
N VAL A 183 11.98 6.28 19.32
CA VAL A 183 10.87 6.49 20.27
C VAL A 183 11.09 5.80 21.63
N GLY A 184 12.16 5.05 21.79
CA GLY A 184 12.51 4.32 23.01
C GLY A 184 12.32 2.81 22.85
N ASP A 185 12.85 2.03 23.78
CA ASP A 185 12.75 0.57 23.85
C ASP A 185 13.16 -0.16 22.54
N GLY A 186 14.14 0.39 21.83
CA GLY A 186 14.60 -0.14 20.55
C GLY A 186 13.62 0.07 19.38
N ARG A 187 12.55 0.84 19.59
CA ARG A 187 11.56 1.16 18.57
C ARG A 187 11.88 2.46 17.87
N LYS A 188 11.57 2.52 16.59
CA LYS A 188 11.85 3.67 15.73
C LYS A 188 10.87 3.76 14.56
N LEU A 189 10.70 4.95 14.02
CA LEU A 189 9.88 5.26 12.85
C LEU A 189 10.77 5.73 11.71
N ARG A 190 10.42 5.37 10.50
CA ARG A 190 11.09 5.85 9.29
C ARG A 190 10.11 6.16 8.18
N ASP A 191 9.25 5.21 7.84
CA ASP A 191 8.28 5.39 6.77
C ASP A 191 7.06 6.14 7.29
N TYR A 192 6.54 7.05 6.48
CA TYR A 192 5.30 7.76 6.76
C TYR A 192 4.48 7.94 5.48
N GLN A 193 3.19 8.10 5.64
CA GLN A 193 2.34 8.73 4.64
C GLN A 193 1.71 9.99 5.21
N ILE A 194 1.50 11.01 4.38
CA ILE A 194 0.82 12.25 4.74
C ILE A 194 -0.25 12.58 3.70
N THR A 195 -1.43 12.93 4.16
CA THR A 195 -2.59 13.21 3.30
C THR A 195 -3.42 14.33 3.92
N ASN A 196 -3.96 15.21 3.09
CA ASN A 196 -4.95 16.18 3.54
C ASN A 196 -6.24 15.47 3.94
N MET A 197 -6.94 16.04 4.92
CA MET A 197 -8.21 15.49 5.40
C MET A 197 -9.42 16.16 4.74
N GLY A 198 -9.33 17.46 4.45
CA GLY A 198 -10.45 18.22 3.91
C GLY A 198 -11.68 18.13 4.82
N ASP A 199 -12.84 17.96 4.19
CA ASP A 199 -14.14 17.80 4.87
C ASP A 199 -14.64 16.36 4.87
N GLU A 200 -13.85 15.41 4.34
CA GLU A 200 -14.22 14.00 4.23
C GLU A 200 -13.03 13.05 4.34
N LEU A 201 -13.34 11.80 4.69
CA LEU A 201 -12.36 10.70 4.73
C LEU A 201 -12.57 9.76 3.54
N SER A 202 -11.48 9.27 2.96
CA SER A 202 -11.51 8.38 1.79
C SER A 202 -10.56 7.21 1.95
N LEU A 203 -11.03 6.01 1.59
CA LEU A 203 -10.30 4.75 1.81
C LEU A 203 -9.11 4.56 0.88
N ALA A 204 -9.25 4.91 -0.41
CA ALA A 204 -8.34 4.43 -1.44
C ALA A 204 -6.88 4.82 -1.20
N THR A 205 -6.58 6.11 -1.11
CA THR A 205 -5.21 6.58 -0.86
C THR A 205 -4.66 6.04 0.44
N TYR A 206 -5.46 6.11 1.52
CA TYR A 206 -5.01 5.60 2.82
C TYR A 206 -4.67 4.11 2.79
N CYS A 207 -5.52 3.29 2.15
CA CYS A 207 -5.27 1.85 2.03
C CYS A 207 -4.11 1.54 1.06
N HIS A 208 -3.94 2.31 -0.01
CA HIS A 208 -2.81 2.19 -0.93
C HIS A 208 -1.47 2.40 -0.19
N GLU A 209 -1.32 3.52 0.50
CA GLU A 209 -0.08 3.83 1.22
C GLU A 209 0.20 2.85 2.37
N ASN A 210 -0.84 2.37 3.04
CA ASN A 210 -0.67 1.31 4.05
C ASN A 210 -0.39 -0.07 3.41
N GLY A 211 -0.79 -0.30 2.17
CA GLY A 211 -0.35 -1.44 1.37
C GLY A 211 1.16 -1.47 1.21
N HIS A 212 1.78 -0.32 0.93
CA HIS A 212 3.24 -0.19 0.96
C HIS A 212 3.81 -0.44 2.34
N MET A 213 3.42 0.35 3.33
CA MET A 213 4.05 0.37 4.65
C MET A 213 3.86 -0.95 5.42
N VAL A 214 2.64 -1.51 5.42
CA VAL A 214 2.33 -2.72 6.21
C VAL A 214 2.67 -4.00 5.46
N CYS A 215 2.35 -4.06 4.16
CA CYS A 215 2.45 -5.28 3.37
C CYS A 215 3.69 -5.34 2.46
N SER A 216 4.43 -4.24 2.37
CA SER A 216 5.56 -4.08 1.43
C SER A 216 5.16 -4.33 -0.03
N PHE A 217 3.95 -3.93 -0.40
CA PHE A 217 3.48 -4.00 -1.78
C PHE A 217 4.16 -2.93 -2.63
N PRO A 218 4.62 -3.24 -3.83
CA PRO A 218 5.08 -2.24 -4.80
C PRO A 218 3.91 -1.59 -5.51
N ASP A 219 4.16 -0.46 -6.14
CA ASP A 219 3.29 0.03 -7.21
C ASP A 219 3.34 -0.92 -8.40
N LEU A 220 2.19 -1.07 -9.07
CA LEU A 220 2.04 -1.93 -10.24
C LEU A 220 1.59 -1.15 -11.49
N TYR A 221 1.75 0.16 -11.50
CA TYR A 221 1.70 1.00 -12.69
C TYR A 221 3.12 1.29 -13.17
N ASP A 222 3.27 1.68 -14.42
CA ASP A 222 4.55 2.03 -15.01
C ASP A 222 4.78 3.54 -14.92
N TYR A 223 5.94 3.94 -14.42
CA TYR A 223 6.41 5.32 -14.35
C TYR A 223 7.33 5.70 -15.53
N ALA A 224 7.28 4.99 -16.66
CA ALA A 224 8.17 5.25 -17.78
C ALA A 224 8.12 6.71 -18.23
N GLU A 225 9.30 7.33 -18.36
CA GLU A 225 9.44 8.73 -18.78
C GLU A 225 9.09 8.97 -20.25
N ASP A 226 8.89 7.93 -21.05
CA ASP A 226 8.61 8.03 -22.48
C ASP A 226 7.18 8.46 -22.82
N HIS A 227 6.39 8.82 -21.78
CA HIS A 227 4.99 9.27 -21.87
C HIS A 227 4.01 8.30 -22.55
N LYS A 228 4.41 7.08 -22.79
CA LYS A 228 3.49 5.99 -23.08
C LYS A 228 3.09 5.40 -21.74
N GLN A 229 2.11 6.05 -21.11
CA GLN A 229 1.58 5.59 -19.85
C GLN A 229 1.09 4.15 -19.99
N SER A 230 1.91 3.23 -19.53
CA SER A 230 1.44 1.89 -19.25
C SER A 230 0.58 1.94 -18.00
N CYS A 231 -0.60 1.37 -18.11
CA CYS A 231 -1.51 1.25 -16.98
C CYS A 231 -1.15 0.05 -16.09
N GLY A 232 -0.04 -0.65 -16.35
CA GLY A 232 0.38 -1.82 -15.58
C GLY A 232 -0.75 -2.84 -15.44
N VAL A 233 -1.19 -3.11 -14.21
CA VAL A 233 -2.34 -4.00 -13.96
C VAL A 233 -3.70 -3.26 -13.98
N GLY A 234 -3.72 -1.97 -14.27
CA GLY A 234 -4.92 -1.16 -14.39
C GLY A 234 -5.80 -1.16 -13.14
N HIS A 235 -7.12 -1.19 -13.34
CA HIS A 235 -8.11 -1.18 -12.25
C HIS A 235 -8.19 -2.49 -11.45
N PHE A 236 -7.43 -3.52 -11.83
CA PHE A 236 -7.48 -4.83 -11.17
C PHE A 236 -6.68 -4.92 -9.87
N CYS A 237 -6.06 -3.83 -9.44
CA CYS A 237 -5.30 -3.77 -8.19
C CYS A 237 -5.32 -2.39 -7.55
N LEU A 238 -5.52 -2.33 -6.22
CA LEU A 238 -5.38 -1.09 -5.47
C LEU A 238 -4.00 -0.43 -5.67
N MET A 239 -2.94 -1.24 -5.78
CA MET A 239 -1.58 -0.75 -5.99
C MET A 239 -1.32 -0.31 -7.45
N CYS A 240 -2.40 -0.03 -8.20
CA CYS A 240 -2.43 0.58 -9.51
C CYS A 240 -3.65 1.51 -9.57
N PHE A 241 -4.47 1.48 -10.61
CA PHE A 241 -5.66 2.34 -10.73
C PHE A 241 -6.90 1.83 -9.98
N GLY A 242 -6.81 0.77 -9.20
CA GLY A 242 -7.91 0.22 -8.40
C GLY A 242 -8.44 1.13 -7.29
N GLY A 243 -7.78 2.27 -7.05
CA GLY A 243 -8.20 3.30 -6.11
C GLY A 243 -9.00 4.46 -6.71
N GLU A 244 -9.38 4.42 -7.98
CA GLU A 244 -10.17 5.50 -8.61
C GLU A 244 -11.51 5.74 -7.90
N ASP A 245 -12.21 4.68 -7.48
CA ASP A 245 -13.30 4.83 -6.52
C ASP A 245 -12.69 5.02 -5.11
N GLN A 246 -12.56 6.28 -4.70
CA GLN A 246 -11.95 6.67 -3.44
C GLN A 246 -12.67 6.09 -2.22
N LYS A 247 -13.94 5.73 -2.34
CA LYS A 247 -14.79 5.23 -1.25
C LYS A 247 -14.92 3.71 -1.24
N ASN A 248 -14.67 3.06 -2.37
CA ASN A 248 -14.71 1.61 -2.53
C ASN A 248 -13.57 1.10 -3.40
N PRO A 249 -12.31 1.23 -2.95
CA PRO A 249 -11.18 0.74 -3.72
C PRO A 249 -11.26 -0.77 -3.98
N THR A 250 -10.85 -1.19 -5.18
CA THR A 250 -10.82 -2.60 -5.56
C THR A 250 -9.82 -3.38 -4.70
N GLN A 251 -9.88 -4.69 -4.79
CA GLN A 251 -8.94 -5.56 -4.10
C GLN A 251 -7.51 -5.41 -4.67
N VAL A 252 -6.50 -5.83 -3.93
CA VAL A 252 -5.18 -6.10 -4.48
C VAL A 252 -5.22 -7.38 -5.33
N CYS A 253 -4.35 -7.48 -6.35
CA CYS A 253 -4.34 -8.60 -7.28
C CYS A 253 -3.81 -9.90 -6.64
N ALA A 254 -4.06 -11.02 -7.33
CA ALA A 254 -3.65 -12.36 -6.88
C ALA A 254 -2.16 -12.45 -6.54
N TYR A 255 -1.30 -11.78 -7.31
CA TYR A 255 0.14 -11.74 -7.05
C TYR A 255 0.46 -11.20 -5.67
N LEU A 256 -0.08 -10.03 -5.32
CA LEU A 256 0.17 -9.40 -4.03
C LEU A 256 -0.47 -10.17 -2.87
N LYS A 257 -1.68 -10.71 -3.06
CA LYS A 257 -2.30 -11.59 -2.07
C LYS A 257 -1.47 -12.86 -1.83
N TYR A 258 -0.91 -13.43 -2.89
CA TYR A 258 0.00 -14.57 -2.79
C TYR A 258 1.30 -14.20 -2.07
N ALA A 259 1.90 -13.07 -2.41
CA ALA A 259 3.12 -12.57 -1.78
C ALA A 259 2.93 -12.29 -0.29
N ALA A 260 1.77 -11.76 0.13
CA ALA A 260 1.42 -11.52 1.54
C ALA A 260 0.98 -12.79 2.30
N GLY A 261 0.91 -13.95 1.62
CA GLY A 261 0.47 -15.20 2.23
C GLY A 261 -1.05 -15.28 2.46
N TRP A 262 -1.83 -14.50 1.73
CA TRP A 262 -3.29 -14.45 1.90
C TRP A 262 -4.06 -15.48 1.09
N ALA A 263 -3.38 -16.26 0.25
CA ALA A 263 -4.02 -17.36 -0.48
C ALA A 263 -4.69 -18.36 0.48
N ASP A 264 -5.92 -18.76 0.17
CA ASP A 264 -6.59 -19.88 0.83
C ASP A 264 -6.11 -21.20 0.22
N LYS A 265 -6.00 -21.22 -1.10
CA LYS A 265 -5.50 -22.36 -1.86
C LYS A 265 -4.71 -21.91 -3.07
N VAL A 266 -3.59 -22.56 -3.33
CA VAL A 266 -2.83 -22.40 -4.57
C VAL A 266 -2.70 -23.76 -5.24
N THR A 267 -3.21 -23.86 -6.48
CA THR A 267 -3.20 -25.09 -7.26
C THR A 267 -2.34 -24.92 -8.50
N SER A 268 -1.36 -25.80 -8.70
CA SER A 268 -0.62 -25.83 -9.96
C SER A 268 -1.52 -26.30 -11.08
N LEU A 269 -1.56 -25.55 -12.18
CA LEU A 269 -2.28 -25.98 -13.37
C LEU A 269 -1.59 -27.15 -14.05
N THR A 270 -2.40 -28.09 -14.47
CA THR A 270 -2.04 -29.23 -15.33
C THR A 270 -3.02 -29.31 -16.49
N GLU A 271 -2.82 -30.15 -17.45
CA GLU A 271 -3.83 -30.43 -18.48
C GLU A 271 -5.15 -30.87 -17.85
N GLY A 272 -6.26 -30.40 -18.41
CA GLY A 272 -7.61 -30.76 -17.96
C GLY A 272 -8.51 -29.57 -17.67
N THR A 273 -9.65 -29.84 -17.04
CA THR A 273 -10.63 -28.83 -16.64
C THR A 273 -10.45 -28.51 -15.17
N HIS A 274 -10.34 -27.22 -14.86
CA HIS A 274 -10.18 -26.71 -13.51
C HIS A 274 -11.28 -25.68 -13.20
N THR A 275 -11.68 -25.59 -11.94
CA THR A 275 -12.69 -24.62 -11.48
C THR A 275 -12.14 -23.78 -10.34
N ILE A 276 -12.35 -22.47 -10.41
CA ILE A 276 -11.94 -21.50 -9.41
C ILE A 276 -13.10 -20.56 -9.06
N LYS A 277 -13.26 -20.26 -7.77
CA LYS A 277 -14.34 -19.40 -7.27
C LYS A 277 -13.89 -17.96 -7.17
N ALA A 278 -14.81 -17.04 -7.45
CA ALA A 278 -14.54 -15.59 -7.41
C ALA A 278 -14.51 -14.99 -5.99
N ASP A 279 -15.11 -15.63 -5.01
CA ASP A 279 -15.28 -15.13 -3.64
C ASP A 279 -14.23 -15.63 -2.64
N LYS A 280 -13.16 -16.23 -3.15
CA LYS A 280 -12.07 -16.84 -2.36
C LYS A 280 -10.71 -16.37 -2.87
N ASN A 281 -9.74 -16.34 -1.96
CA ASN A 281 -8.33 -16.17 -2.31
C ASN A 281 -7.73 -17.51 -2.78
N ASP A 282 -8.43 -18.15 -3.71
CA ASP A 282 -7.98 -19.37 -4.41
C ASP A 282 -7.30 -18.96 -5.71
N PHE A 283 -6.13 -19.51 -5.98
CA PHE A 283 -5.36 -19.15 -7.17
C PHE A 283 -4.90 -20.41 -7.91
N PHE A 284 -4.88 -20.31 -9.24
CA PHE A 284 -4.11 -21.23 -10.08
C PHE A 284 -2.74 -20.64 -10.35
N LEU A 285 -1.74 -21.50 -10.44
CA LEU A 285 -0.38 -21.10 -10.76
C LEU A 285 0.16 -21.99 -11.88
N TYR A 286 0.66 -21.36 -12.95
CA TYR A 286 1.33 -22.02 -14.05
C TYR A 286 2.78 -21.52 -14.14
N PRO A 287 3.79 -22.33 -13.76
CA PRO A 287 5.17 -21.92 -13.79
C PRO A 287 5.73 -21.96 -15.21
N LYS A 288 6.48 -20.91 -15.60
CA LYS A 288 7.27 -20.84 -16.82
C LYS A 288 8.73 -21.20 -16.53
N ASN A 289 9.28 -20.61 -15.48
CA ASN A 289 10.61 -20.91 -14.95
C ASN A 289 10.64 -20.59 -13.43
N PRO A 290 11.77 -20.76 -12.70
CA PRO A 290 11.82 -20.52 -11.26
C PRO A 290 11.46 -19.10 -10.79
N ALA A 291 11.58 -18.10 -11.64
CA ALA A 291 11.28 -16.71 -11.31
C ALA A 291 10.01 -16.19 -11.99
N GLU A 292 9.53 -16.88 -13.03
CA GLU A 292 8.48 -16.41 -13.92
C GLU A 292 7.31 -17.40 -13.96
N TYR A 293 6.11 -16.90 -13.74
CA TYR A 293 4.90 -17.72 -13.69
C TYR A 293 3.65 -16.90 -13.99
N PHE A 294 2.58 -17.60 -14.33
CA PHE A 294 1.25 -17.00 -14.37
C PHE A 294 0.50 -17.35 -13.09
N ILE A 295 -0.16 -16.35 -12.50
CA ILE A 295 -1.10 -16.53 -11.39
C ILE A 295 -2.48 -16.08 -11.83
N ILE A 296 -3.48 -16.89 -11.54
CA ILE A 296 -4.84 -16.72 -12.07
C ILE A 296 -5.82 -16.67 -10.92
N GLU A 297 -6.66 -15.66 -10.91
CA GLU A 297 -7.80 -15.52 -10.02
C GLU A 297 -9.10 -15.34 -10.82
N ASN A 298 -10.22 -15.62 -10.19
CA ASN A 298 -11.53 -15.30 -10.73
C ASN A 298 -12.06 -14.03 -10.02
N ARG A 299 -12.28 -12.97 -10.78
CA ARG A 299 -12.80 -11.69 -10.30
C ARG A 299 -14.24 -11.50 -10.74
N PHE A 300 -15.03 -10.85 -9.90
CA PHE A 300 -16.44 -10.60 -10.19
C PHE A 300 -16.81 -9.18 -9.79
N GLN A 301 -17.56 -8.47 -10.65
CA GLN A 301 -17.99 -7.08 -10.41
C GLN A 301 -19.00 -6.98 -9.27
N GLU A 302 -18.55 -7.31 -8.07
CA GLU A 302 -19.33 -7.25 -6.83
C GLU A 302 -18.49 -6.74 -5.66
N LYS A 303 -19.13 -6.20 -4.65
CA LYS A 303 -18.49 -5.74 -3.41
C LYS A 303 -17.40 -4.71 -3.70
N ARG A 304 -16.14 -4.98 -3.30
CA ARG A 304 -15.00 -4.10 -3.58
C ARG A 304 -14.64 -4.04 -5.06
N ASP A 305 -14.94 -5.08 -5.80
CA ASP A 305 -14.67 -5.18 -7.24
C ASP A 305 -15.81 -4.68 -8.13
N SER A 306 -16.80 -3.99 -7.55
CA SER A 306 -17.98 -3.51 -8.30
C SER A 306 -17.65 -2.56 -9.46
N THR A 307 -16.50 -1.90 -9.41
CA THR A 307 -16.02 -0.94 -10.43
C THR A 307 -15.07 -1.55 -11.45
N LEU A 308 -14.75 -2.85 -11.34
CA LEU A 308 -13.91 -3.51 -12.35
C LEU A 308 -14.50 -3.37 -13.76
N PRO A 309 -13.66 -3.32 -14.81
CA PRO A 309 -14.12 -3.27 -16.18
C PRO A 309 -14.93 -4.50 -16.63
N GLY A 310 -14.78 -5.63 -15.95
CA GLY A 310 -15.48 -6.89 -16.27
C GLY A 310 -15.30 -7.96 -15.19
N SER A 311 -16.07 -9.04 -15.36
CA SER A 311 -15.99 -10.25 -14.51
C SER A 311 -15.37 -11.39 -15.31
N GLY A 312 -14.59 -12.23 -14.65
CA GLY A 312 -13.98 -13.41 -15.25
C GLY A 312 -12.61 -13.73 -14.68
N LEU A 313 -11.84 -14.50 -15.43
CA LEU A 313 -10.48 -14.85 -15.06
C LEU A 313 -9.55 -13.66 -15.30
N ALA A 314 -8.85 -13.22 -14.27
CA ALA A 314 -7.72 -12.31 -14.37
C ALA A 314 -6.44 -13.16 -14.32
N ILE A 315 -5.62 -13.07 -15.37
CA ILE A 315 -4.38 -13.80 -15.52
C ILE A 315 -3.24 -12.80 -15.40
N PHE A 316 -2.43 -12.96 -14.37
CA PHE A 316 -1.27 -12.09 -14.16
C PHE A 316 -0.01 -12.83 -14.53
N HIS A 317 0.80 -12.23 -15.39
CA HIS A 317 2.16 -12.63 -15.68
C HIS A 317 3.07 -12.03 -14.62
N VAL A 318 3.79 -12.83 -13.90
CA VAL A 318 4.70 -12.41 -12.83
C VAL A 318 6.12 -12.82 -13.18
N ASP A 319 7.03 -11.85 -13.17
CA ASP A 319 8.46 -12.08 -13.17
C ASP A 319 9.07 -11.50 -11.88
N GLU A 320 9.47 -12.35 -10.96
CA GLU A 320 10.08 -11.96 -9.68
C GLU A 320 11.40 -11.18 -9.84
N THR A 321 11.91 -11.08 -11.06
CA THR A 321 13.11 -10.32 -11.40
C THR A 321 12.78 -9.05 -12.16
N GLY A 322 11.53 -8.88 -12.57
CA GLY A 322 11.02 -7.71 -13.25
C GLY A 322 10.84 -6.50 -12.35
N SER A 323 10.39 -5.41 -12.94
CA SER A 323 10.02 -4.18 -12.26
C SER A 323 8.92 -3.47 -13.05
N ASN A 324 7.94 -2.91 -12.38
CA ASN A 324 6.96 -2.04 -13.04
C ASN A 324 7.46 -0.60 -13.15
N GLU A 325 8.58 -0.25 -12.50
CA GLU A 325 9.16 1.09 -12.60
C GLU A 325 9.96 1.26 -13.89
N ASN A 326 9.62 2.26 -14.69
CA ASN A 326 10.37 2.76 -15.84
C ASN A 326 10.77 1.70 -16.87
N GLN A 327 9.93 0.70 -17.10
CA GLN A 327 10.19 -0.27 -18.16
C GLN A 327 8.89 -0.75 -18.82
N GLY A 328 8.95 -0.93 -20.15
CA GLY A 328 7.92 -1.63 -20.89
C GLY A 328 8.07 -3.13 -20.81
N MET A 329 7.05 -3.87 -21.25
CA MET A 329 7.12 -5.31 -21.40
C MET A 329 7.84 -5.66 -22.67
N THR A 330 9.09 -6.11 -22.58
CA THR A 330 9.94 -6.53 -23.72
C THR A 330 10.49 -7.94 -23.49
N GLU A 331 11.19 -8.51 -24.48
CA GLU A 331 11.86 -9.82 -24.30
C GLU A 331 12.99 -9.78 -23.26
N GLU A 332 13.62 -8.62 -23.06
CA GLU A 332 14.75 -8.45 -22.13
C GLU A 332 14.33 -7.82 -20.78
N SER A 333 13.21 -7.10 -20.77
CA SER A 333 12.71 -6.38 -19.58
C SER A 333 11.24 -6.68 -19.38
N HIS A 334 10.92 -7.33 -18.27
CA HIS A 334 9.55 -7.64 -17.90
C HIS A 334 9.08 -6.74 -16.77
N TYR A 335 7.77 -6.46 -16.75
CA TYR A 335 7.12 -6.01 -15.54
C TYR A 335 7.25 -7.07 -14.45
N GLU A 336 7.29 -6.64 -13.21
CA GLU A 336 7.17 -7.58 -12.09
C GLU A 336 5.80 -8.28 -12.10
N CYS A 337 4.75 -7.54 -12.44
CA CYS A 337 3.41 -8.08 -12.60
C CYS A 337 2.68 -7.33 -13.72
N ALA A 338 2.22 -8.04 -14.72
CA ALA A 338 1.38 -7.53 -15.80
C ALA A 338 0.08 -8.30 -15.89
N LEU A 339 -0.98 -7.68 -16.38
CA LEU A 339 -2.26 -8.34 -16.68
C LEU A 339 -2.28 -8.79 -18.12
N GLU A 340 -2.46 -10.10 -18.35
CA GLU A 340 -2.63 -10.66 -19.69
C GLU A 340 -3.96 -10.21 -20.31
N GLN A 341 -3.88 -9.54 -21.45
CA GLN A 341 -5.02 -8.93 -22.12
C GLN A 341 -5.60 -9.88 -23.16
N ALA A 342 -6.84 -10.32 -22.95
CA ALA A 342 -7.50 -11.35 -23.77
C ALA A 342 -7.65 -10.98 -25.25
N ASP A 343 -7.65 -9.70 -25.61
CA ASP A 343 -7.74 -9.22 -26.97
C ASP A 343 -6.39 -9.09 -27.69
N GLY A 344 -5.28 -9.29 -26.96
CA GLY A 344 -3.92 -9.20 -27.46
C GLY A 344 -3.51 -7.84 -27.99
N ARG A 345 -4.19 -6.76 -27.54
CA ARG A 345 -3.92 -5.39 -27.99
C ARG A 345 -2.97 -4.63 -27.10
N PHE A 346 -2.69 -5.15 -25.92
CA PHE A 346 -1.74 -4.61 -24.95
C PHE A 346 -2.00 -3.13 -24.59
N HIS A 347 -3.25 -2.74 -24.42
CA HIS A 347 -3.64 -1.34 -24.13
C HIS A 347 -3.23 -0.90 -22.71
N LEU A 348 -2.84 -1.85 -21.84
CA LEU A 348 -2.34 -1.58 -20.49
C LEU A 348 -0.80 -1.44 -20.43
N GLU A 349 -0.12 -1.78 -21.50
CA GLU A 349 1.35 -1.73 -21.62
C GLU A 349 1.85 -0.49 -22.34
#